data_444d2c32594b3ca34dfa924e63b172f3
#
_entry.id   444d2c32594b3ca34dfa924e63b172f3
#
_cell.length_a   1.000
_cell.length_b   1.000
_cell.length_c   1.000
_cell.angle_alpha   90.00
_cell.angle_beta   90.00
_cell.angle_gamma   90.00
#
_symmetry.space_group_name_H-M   'P 1'
#
loop_
_entity.id
_entity.type
_entity.pdbx_description
1 polymer ?
#
loop_
_entity_poly.entity_id
_entity_poly.type
_entity_poly.pdbx_seq_one_letter_code
_entity_poly.pdbx_strand_id
1 'polypeptide(L)'
;MTLTNQYPSLKYKVVLITGGASGIGANLVEAFCYQGAQVCFIDIRDDDAQKLVAQLSHRPDTTPPKYYRCNLLNIPKLQATIKQIYNDIGPINVLVNNAANDTRHDFREVTVDYWNERLAVNLRHHFFAAQAVYSHMQELGGGSIINLGSMSWYATQGGMPGYTSSKAAIEGMTRGLARDMGGDNIRVNTLVPGWVMTDRQVAMLTKDKSAKNILENQCLKKSVMPEDISAMALFLASDDSRLCTAQHFIVDGGWI
;
A
#
# COMPACT_ATOMS: atom_id res chain seq x y z
N MET A 1 -14.19 10.32 -7.71
CA MET A 1 -12.81 10.76 -7.47
C MET A 1 -12.43 11.79 -8.51
N THR A 2 -11.90 12.95 -8.11
CA THR A 2 -11.35 13.94 -9.05
C THR A 2 -9.84 14.02 -8.82
N LEU A 3 -9.10 12.98 -9.24
CA LEU A 3 -7.64 13.13 -9.40
C LEU A 3 -7.42 14.08 -10.56
N THR A 4 -6.82 15.22 -10.28
CA THR A 4 -6.54 16.26 -11.28
C THR A 4 -5.24 16.00 -12.05
N ASN A 5 -4.33 15.19 -11.49
CA ASN A 5 -3.03 14.90 -12.11
C ASN A 5 -3.08 13.63 -12.94
N GLN A 6 -2.53 13.70 -14.13
CA GLN A 6 -2.29 12.57 -15.01
C GLN A 6 -0.79 12.33 -15.14
N TYR A 7 -0.39 11.07 -15.08
CA TYR A 7 0.99 10.62 -15.27
C TYR A 7 1.06 9.72 -16.51
N PRO A 8 1.36 10.26 -17.70
CA PRO A 8 1.40 9.47 -18.94
C PRO A 8 2.33 8.26 -18.86
N SER A 9 3.38 8.35 -18.03
CA SER A 9 4.33 7.26 -17.77
C SER A 9 3.72 6.04 -17.06
N LEU A 10 2.52 6.15 -16.47
CA LEU A 10 1.81 5.04 -15.83
C LEU A 10 0.93 4.26 -16.79
N LYS A 11 0.63 4.82 -17.97
CA LYS A 11 -0.22 4.17 -18.97
C LYS A 11 0.41 2.84 -19.40
N TYR A 12 -0.38 1.77 -19.38
CA TYR A 12 0.01 0.38 -19.70
C TYR A 12 1.01 -0.28 -18.75
N LYS A 13 1.51 0.41 -17.71
CA LYS A 13 2.35 -0.22 -16.69
C LYS A 13 1.56 -1.26 -15.90
N VAL A 14 2.17 -2.40 -15.63
CA VAL A 14 1.59 -3.43 -14.75
C VAL A 14 1.84 -3.03 -13.31
N VAL A 15 0.77 -2.85 -12.55
CA VAL A 15 0.80 -2.41 -11.14
C VAL A 15 0.22 -3.50 -10.25
N LEU A 16 0.99 -3.98 -9.28
CA LEU A 16 0.52 -4.93 -8.27
C LEU A 16 0.27 -4.22 -6.94
N ILE A 17 -0.93 -4.39 -6.38
CA ILE A 17 -1.33 -3.80 -5.10
C ILE A 17 -1.74 -4.92 -4.13
N THR A 18 -1.14 -4.97 -2.93
CA THR A 18 -1.58 -5.89 -1.87
C THR A 18 -2.63 -5.24 -0.99
N GLY A 19 -3.68 -6.00 -0.60
CA GLY A 19 -4.80 -5.46 0.21
C GLY A 19 -5.65 -4.48 -0.59
N GLY A 20 -5.95 -4.80 -1.86
CA GLY A 20 -6.61 -3.90 -2.80
C GLY A 20 -8.13 -3.85 -2.73
N ALA A 21 -8.77 -4.68 -1.89
CA ALA A 21 -10.23 -4.80 -1.91
C ALA A 21 -10.98 -3.73 -1.10
N SER A 22 -10.30 -2.98 -0.23
CA SER A 22 -10.97 -2.00 0.64
C SER A 22 -10.09 -0.84 1.06
N GLY A 23 -10.70 0.23 1.58
CA GLY A 23 -10.03 1.38 2.17
C GLY A 23 -9.01 2.05 1.24
N ILE A 24 -7.81 2.32 1.73
CA ILE A 24 -6.71 2.90 0.95
C ILE A 24 -6.41 2.03 -0.28
N GLY A 25 -6.38 0.70 -0.12
CA GLY A 25 -6.07 -0.22 -1.21
C GLY A 25 -7.05 -0.16 -2.37
N ALA A 26 -8.36 -0.12 -2.09
CA ALA A 26 -9.38 0.01 -3.14
C ALA A 26 -9.26 1.35 -3.89
N ASN A 27 -8.97 2.42 -3.17
CA ASN A 27 -8.75 3.73 -3.78
C ASN A 27 -7.46 3.77 -4.63
N LEU A 28 -6.39 3.09 -4.18
CA LEU A 28 -5.18 2.89 -5.00
C LEU A 28 -5.49 2.15 -6.30
N VAL A 29 -6.24 1.03 -6.22
CA VAL A 29 -6.67 0.27 -7.42
C VAL A 29 -7.41 1.18 -8.39
N GLU A 30 -8.41 1.92 -7.90
CA GLU A 30 -9.18 2.87 -8.70
C GLU A 30 -8.28 3.94 -9.33
N ALA A 31 -7.39 4.55 -8.53
CA ALA A 31 -6.50 5.62 -8.97
C ALA A 31 -5.56 5.18 -10.10
N PHE A 32 -4.93 4.01 -9.97
CA PHE A 32 -4.05 3.49 -11.02
C PHE A 32 -4.82 3.07 -12.28
N CYS A 33 -6.04 2.54 -12.15
CA CYS A 33 -6.91 2.27 -13.29
C CYS A 33 -7.22 3.54 -14.09
N TYR A 34 -7.47 4.67 -13.42
CA TYR A 34 -7.68 5.97 -14.07
C TYR A 34 -6.45 6.51 -14.81
N GLN A 35 -5.23 6.08 -14.44
CA GLN A 35 -4.01 6.40 -15.17
C GLN A 35 -3.82 5.52 -16.42
N GLY A 36 -4.73 4.59 -16.70
CA GLY A 36 -4.62 3.63 -17.79
C GLY A 36 -3.60 2.51 -17.53
N ALA A 37 -3.25 2.27 -16.26
CA ALA A 37 -2.40 1.16 -15.86
C ALA A 37 -3.15 -0.19 -15.92
N GLN A 38 -2.43 -1.27 -16.11
CA GLN A 38 -2.93 -2.64 -15.96
C GLN A 38 -2.81 -3.05 -14.49
N VAL A 39 -3.89 -2.88 -13.72
CA VAL A 39 -3.87 -3.09 -12.28
C VAL A 39 -4.20 -4.53 -11.92
N CYS A 40 -3.35 -5.13 -11.10
CA CYS A 40 -3.60 -6.39 -10.41
C CYS A 40 -3.64 -6.14 -8.92
N PHE A 41 -4.54 -6.79 -8.20
CA PHE A 41 -4.51 -6.69 -6.75
C PHE A 41 -4.76 -8.02 -6.08
N ILE A 42 -4.15 -8.15 -4.91
CA ILE A 42 -4.22 -9.34 -4.04
C ILE A 42 -5.00 -8.99 -2.78
N ASP A 43 -5.97 -9.82 -2.41
CA ASP A 43 -6.71 -9.69 -1.16
C ASP A 43 -7.26 -11.05 -0.71
N ILE A 44 -7.83 -11.10 0.50
CA ILE A 44 -8.59 -12.24 1.06
C ILE A 44 -10.10 -11.99 1.06
N ARG A 45 -10.55 -10.78 0.75
CA ARG A 45 -11.93 -10.30 0.80
C ARG A 45 -12.58 -10.43 -0.58
N ASP A 46 -13.06 -11.63 -0.91
CA ASP A 46 -13.59 -11.96 -2.25
C ASP A 46 -14.76 -11.05 -2.66
N ASP A 47 -15.75 -10.86 -1.78
CA ASP A 47 -16.96 -10.09 -2.10
C ASP A 47 -16.63 -8.62 -2.41
N ASP A 48 -15.77 -8.00 -1.60
CA ASP A 48 -15.38 -6.61 -1.82
C ASP A 48 -14.51 -6.45 -3.08
N ALA A 49 -13.61 -7.41 -3.31
CA ALA A 49 -12.79 -7.44 -4.50
C ALA A 49 -13.62 -7.56 -5.79
N GLN A 50 -14.60 -8.47 -5.80
CA GLN A 50 -15.50 -8.66 -6.95
C GLN A 50 -16.36 -7.43 -7.21
N LYS A 51 -16.89 -6.79 -6.14
CA LYS A 51 -17.64 -5.52 -6.26
C LYS A 51 -16.78 -4.42 -6.89
N LEU A 52 -15.53 -4.27 -6.43
CA LEU A 52 -14.61 -3.27 -6.97
C LEU A 52 -14.30 -3.53 -8.45
N VAL A 53 -14.00 -4.79 -8.83
CA VAL A 53 -13.78 -5.16 -10.23
C VAL A 53 -15.01 -4.85 -11.08
N ALA A 54 -16.21 -5.25 -10.65
CA ALA A 54 -17.45 -4.98 -11.37
C ALA A 54 -17.67 -3.46 -11.54
N GLN A 55 -17.49 -2.68 -10.46
CA GLN A 55 -17.64 -1.23 -10.49
C GLN A 55 -16.71 -0.56 -11.51
N LEU A 56 -15.43 -0.98 -11.57
CA LEU A 56 -14.45 -0.39 -12.47
C LEU A 56 -14.59 -0.91 -13.92
N SER A 57 -15.14 -2.12 -14.12
CA SER A 57 -15.40 -2.68 -15.45
C SER A 57 -16.47 -1.93 -16.25
N HIS A 58 -17.38 -1.21 -15.57
CA HIS A 58 -18.43 -0.43 -16.22
C HIS A 58 -17.98 1.00 -16.60
N ARG A 59 -16.73 1.37 -16.33
CA ARG A 59 -16.22 2.70 -16.62
C ARG A 59 -15.45 2.70 -17.96
N PRO A 60 -15.83 3.56 -18.92
CA PRO A 60 -15.25 3.55 -20.26
C PRO A 60 -13.77 3.98 -20.28
N ASP A 61 -13.33 4.74 -19.27
CA ASP A 61 -12.00 5.36 -19.23
C ASP A 61 -10.97 4.55 -18.42
N THR A 62 -11.30 3.30 -18.03
CA THR A 62 -10.43 2.47 -17.21
C THR A 62 -10.21 1.10 -17.83
N THR A 63 -9.01 0.54 -17.63
CA THR A 63 -8.78 -0.90 -17.83
C THR A 63 -9.25 -1.63 -16.57
N PRO A 64 -10.18 -2.61 -16.67
CA PRO A 64 -10.65 -3.36 -15.51
C PRO A 64 -9.49 -4.02 -14.75
N PRO A 65 -9.42 -3.86 -13.42
CA PRO A 65 -8.38 -4.51 -12.64
C PRO A 65 -8.60 -6.02 -12.54
N LYS A 66 -7.52 -6.78 -12.35
CA LYS A 66 -7.58 -8.22 -12.10
C LYS A 66 -7.37 -8.53 -10.62
N TYR A 67 -8.29 -9.27 -10.05
CA TYR A 67 -8.24 -9.74 -8.67
C TYR A 67 -7.61 -11.13 -8.57
N TYR A 68 -6.72 -11.33 -7.59
CA TYR A 68 -6.13 -12.61 -7.24
C TYR A 68 -6.31 -12.88 -5.74
N ARG A 69 -7.02 -13.97 -5.41
CA ARG A 69 -7.18 -14.36 -4.00
C ARG A 69 -5.88 -14.95 -3.46
N CYS A 70 -5.30 -14.28 -2.45
CA CYS A 70 -4.13 -14.80 -1.75
C CYS A 70 -4.07 -14.27 -0.31
N ASN A 71 -3.85 -15.19 0.65
CA ASN A 71 -3.50 -14.84 2.02
C ASN A 71 -1.99 -14.61 2.11
N LEU A 72 -1.59 -13.38 2.42
CA LEU A 72 -0.20 -12.94 2.49
C LEU A 72 0.59 -13.58 3.65
N LEU A 73 -0.06 -14.25 4.58
CA LEU A 73 0.61 -15.07 5.59
C LEU A 73 1.28 -16.31 4.97
N ASN A 74 0.79 -16.77 3.83
CA ASN A 74 1.35 -17.89 3.07
C ASN A 74 2.31 -17.38 1.99
N ILE A 75 3.59 -17.28 2.33
CA ILE A 75 4.62 -16.76 1.42
C ILE A 75 4.77 -17.58 0.14
N PRO A 76 4.82 -18.93 0.16
CA PRO A 76 4.83 -19.73 -1.07
C PRO A 76 3.65 -19.42 -1.99
N LYS A 77 2.43 -19.24 -1.43
CA LYS A 77 1.25 -18.87 -2.22
C LYS A 77 1.37 -17.46 -2.81
N LEU A 78 1.90 -16.49 -2.05
CA LEU A 78 2.16 -15.13 -2.52
C LEU A 78 3.12 -15.14 -3.73
N GLN A 79 4.25 -15.84 -3.62
CA GLN A 79 5.23 -15.96 -4.69
C GLN A 79 4.65 -16.66 -5.94
N ALA A 80 3.87 -17.73 -5.74
CA ALA A 80 3.17 -18.41 -6.83
C ALA A 80 2.13 -17.50 -7.50
N THR A 81 1.40 -16.68 -6.72
CA THR A 81 0.43 -15.72 -7.25
C THR A 81 1.13 -14.61 -8.06
N ILE A 82 2.27 -14.09 -7.61
CA ILE A 82 3.05 -13.09 -8.37
C ILE A 82 3.56 -13.70 -9.68
N LYS A 83 4.03 -14.95 -9.67
CA LYS A 83 4.42 -15.67 -10.89
C LYS A 83 3.22 -15.88 -11.84
N GLN A 84 2.04 -16.17 -11.31
CA GLN A 84 0.81 -16.27 -12.09
C GLN A 84 0.47 -14.93 -12.75
N ILE A 85 0.57 -13.81 -12.02
CA ILE A 85 0.34 -12.46 -12.56
C ILE A 85 1.30 -12.17 -13.73
N TYR A 86 2.58 -12.55 -13.60
CA TYR A 86 3.55 -12.42 -14.68
C TYR A 86 3.10 -13.20 -15.94
N ASN A 87 2.64 -14.43 -15.78
CA ASN A 87 2.19 -15.25 -16.91
C ASN A 87 0.89 -14.72 -17.55
N ASP A 88 -0.02 -14.16 -16.75
CA ASP A 88 -1.34 -13.72 -17.19
C ASP A 88 -1.33 -12.32 -17.83
N ILE A 89 -0.33 -11.48 -17.49
CA ILE A 89 -0.33 -10.06 -17.84
C ILE A 89 1.04 -9.58 -18.32
N GLY A 90 2.11 -10.03 -17.68
CA GLY A 90 3.48 -9.59 -17.96
C GLY A 90 4.24 -9.12 -16.73
N PRO A 91 5.47 -8.62 -16.93
CA PRO A 91 6.35 -8.19 -15.85
C PRO A 91 5.78 -6.98 -15.11
N ILE A 92 5.91 -6.99 -13.77
CA ILE A 92 5.38 -5.97 -12.89
C ILE A 92 6.32 -4.76 -12.84
N ASN A 93 5.82 -3.57 -13.21
CA ASN A 93 6.55 -2.30 -13.17
C ASN A 93 6.49 -1.65 -11.79
N VAL A 94 5.35 -1.79 -11.10
CA VAL A 94 5.09 -1.11 -9.82
C VAL A 94 4.52 -2.10 -8.83
N LEU A 95 5.09 -2.12 -7.61
CA LEU A 95 4.55 -2.85 -6.47
C LEU A 95 4.13 -1.87 -5.38
N VAL A 96 2.86 -1.95 -4.94
CA VAL A 96 2.37 -1.23 -3.77
C VAL A 96 2.04 -2.22 -2.66
N ASN A 97 2.91 -2.31 -1.67
CA ASN A 97 2.71 -3.09 -0.46
C ASN A 97 1.84 -2.30 0.53
N ASN A 98 0.51 -2.50 0.44
CA ASN A 98 -0.48 -1.76 1.23
C ASN A 98 -1.14 -2.63 2.33
N ALA A 99 -1.30 -3.93 2.11
CA ALA A 99 -2.00 -4.80 3.06
C ALA A 99 -1.45 -4.69 4.49
N ALA A 100 -2.34 -4.53 5.45
CA ALA A 100 -1.99 -4.43 6.87
C ALA A 100 -3.19 -4.74 7.78
N ASN A 101 -2.90 -4.97 9.06
CA ASN A 101 -3.89 -5.18 10.10
C ASN A 101 -3.47 -4.44 11.39
N ASP A 102 -4.20 -3.38 11.73
CA ASP A 102 -3.99 -2.51 12.89
C ASP A 102 -4.91 -2.86 14.09
N THR A 103 -5.35 -4.12 14.21
CA THR A 103 -6.20 -4.56 15.32
C THR A 103 -5.56 -4.22 16.67
N ARG A 104 -6.33 -3.53 17.50
CA ARG A 104 -5.90 -3.10 18.83
C ARG A 104 -5.82 -4.31 19.78
N HIS A 105 -4.85 -4.29 20.68
CA HIS A 105 -4.63 -5.33 21.68
C HIS A 105 -3.95 -4.81 22.93
N ASP A 106 -4.19 -5.44 24.05
CA ASP A 106 -3.47 -5.18 25.30
C ASP A 106 -2.09 -5.84 25.23
N PHE A 107 -1.02 -5.09 25.41
CA PHE A 107 0.35 -5.61 25.33
C PHE A 107 0.62 -6.71 26.38
N ARG A 108 -0.11 -6.69 27.51
CA ARG A 108 0.02 -7.68 28.61
C ARG A 108 -0.51 -9.06 28.21
N GLU A 109 -1.38 -9.14 27.21
CA GLU A 109 -2.04 -10.37 26.77
C GLU A 109 -1.43 -10.92 25.46
N VAL A 110 -0.42 -10.23 24.90
CA VAL A 110 0.21 -10.63 23.64
C VAL A 110 1.01 -11.92 23.84
N THR A 111 0.62 -12.98 23.11
CA THR A 111 1.38 -14.23 23.02
C THR A 111 2.44 -14.15 21.93
N VAL A 112 3.42 -15.06 21.99
CA VAL A 112 4.46 -15.18 20.93
C VAL A 112 3.84 -15.44 19.57
N ASP A 113 2.82 -16.29 19.47
CA ASP A 113 2.14 -16.62 18.21
C ASP A 113 1.40 -15.40 17.65
N TYR A 114 0.68 -14.66 18.51
CA TYR A 114 0.03 -13.42 18.10
C TYR A 114 1.06 -12.38 17.59
N TRP A 115 2.17 -12.22 18.30
CA TRP A 115 3.25 -11.33 17.90
C TRP A 115 3.80 -11.71 16.52
N ASN A 116 4.13 -12.99 16.32
CA ASN A 116 4.65 -13.51 15.05
C ASN A 116 3.65 -13.30 13.90
N GLU A 117 2.35 -13.52 14.16
CA GLU A 117 1.31 -13.26 13.18
C GLU A 117 1.22 -11.77 12.81
N ARG A 118 1.32 -10.85 13.80
CA ARG A 118 1.30 -9.40 13.54
C ARG A 118 2.47 -8.96 12.68
N LEU A 119 3.68 -9.46 12.94
CA LEU A 119 4.84 -9.21 12.08
C LEU A 119 4.65 -9.83 10.68
N ALA A 120 4.09 -11.00 10.61
CA ALA A 120 3.85 -11.68 9.34
C ALA A 120 2.88 -10.90 8.43
N VAL A 121 1.76 -10.40 8.99
CA VAL A 121 0.74 -9.67 8.21
C VAL A 121 1.11 -8.22 7.93
N ASN A 122 1.98 -7.58 8.73
CA ASN A 122 2.29 -6.16 8.60
C ASN A 122 3.68 -5.85 8.04
N LEU A 123 4.61 -6.84 8.00
CA LEU A 123 6.00 -6.63 7.58
C LEU A 123 6.50 -7.70 6.61
N ARG A 124 6.41 -8.99 7.01
CA ARG A 124 7.08 -10.09 6.30
C ARG A 124 6.72 -10.15 4.81
N HIS A 125 5.45 -10.00 4.46
CA HIS A 125 5.01 -10.07 3.07
C HIS A 125 5.57 -8.95 2.19
N HIS A 126 5.87 -7.76 2.74
CA HIS A 126 6.48 -6.66 1.98
C HIS A 126 7.82 -7.08 1.39
N PHE A 127 8.67 -7.73 2.21
CA PHE A 127 9.97 -8.22 1.75
C PHE A 127 9.83 -9.27 0.65
N PHE A 128 8.99 -10.30 0.87
CA PHE A 128 8.86 -11.40 -0.08
C PHE A 128 8.12 -11.02 -1.36
N ALA A 129 7.22 -10.05 -1.32
CA ALA A 129 6.63 -9.47 -2.52
C ALA A 129 7.67 -8.68 -3.33
N ALA A 130 8.49 -7.84 -2.66
CA ALA A 130 9.57 -7.11 -3.29
C ALA A 130 10.60 -8.06 -3.94
N GLN A 131 10.98 -9.14 -3.23
CA GLN A 131 11.88 -10.17 -3.75
C GLN A 131 11.29 -10.85 -5.00
N ALA A 132 9.99 -11.17 -4.98
CA ALA A 132 9.34 -11.88 -6.08
C ALA A 132 9.18 -11.03 -7.35
N VAL A 133 9.04 -9.71 -7.24
CA VAL A 133 8.92 -8.81 -8.39
C VAL A 133 10.29 -8.30 -8.90
N TYR A 134 11.37 -8.56 -8.19
CA TYR A 134 12.69 -8.02 -8.52
C TYR A 134 13.14 -8.40 -9.94
N SER A 135 13.04 -9.69 -10.32
CA SER A 135 13.41 -10.14 -11.67
C SER A 135 12.55 -9.52 -12.77
N HIS A 136 11.26 -9.24 -12.49
CA HIS A 136 10.36 -8.56 -13.42
C HIS A 136 10.85 -7.12 -13.68
N MET A 137 11.25 -6.41 -12.63
CA MET A 137 11.75 -5.04 -12.73
C MET A 137 13.13 -4.98 -13.39
N GLN A 138 14.00 -5.99 -13.15
CA GLN A 138 15.26 -6.10 -13.89
C GLN A 138 15.02 -6.28 -15.40
N GLU A 139 14.10 -7.17 -15.78
CA GLU A 139 13.72 -7.39 -17.19
C GLU A 139 13.24 -6.09 -17.85
N LEU A 140 12.53 -5.24 -17.10
CA LEU A 140 12.02 -3.95 -17.56
C LEU A 140 13.05 -2.81 -17.54
N GLY A 141 14.26 -3.04 -17.01
CA GLY A 141 15.31 -2.02 -16.82
C GLY A 141 15.02 -1.03 -15.70
N GLY A 142 14.10 -1.34 -14.79
CA GLY A 142 13.76 -0.53 -13.62
C GLY A 142 12.35 -0.78 -13.10
N GLY A 143 12.04 -0.16 -11.97
CA GLY A 143 10.72 -0.31 -11.34
C GLY A 143 10.51 0.62 -10.15
N SER A 144 9.31 0.55 -9.55
CA SER A 144 8.99 1.30 -8.34
C SER A 144 8.31 0.41 -7.30
N ILE A 145 8.85 0.38 -6.09
CA ILE A 145 8.27 -0.31 -4.94
C ILE A 145 7.86 0.75 -3.91
N ILE A 146 6.58 0.73 -3.52
CA ILE A 146 5.99 1.65 -2.56
C ILE A 146 5.51 0.82 -1.37
N ASN A 147 6.14 1.01 -0.21
CA ASN A 147 5.77 0.35 1.02
C ASN A 147 4.91 1.27 1.88
N LEU A 148 3.67 0.88 2.23
CA LEU A 148 2.83 1.67 3.14
C LEU A 148 3.35 1.56 4.58
N GLY A 149 3.91 2.66 5.07
CA GLY A 149 4.26 2.88 6.47
C GLY A 149 3.03 3.24 7.31
N SER A 150 3.25 4.01 8.38
CA SER A 150 2.21 4.60 9.21
C SER A 150 2.80 5.68 10.11
N MET A 151 2.08 6.78 10.33
CA MET A 151 2.43 7.77 11.34
C MET A 151 2.34 7.23 12.78
N SER A 152 1.71 6.09 13.00
CA SER A 152 1.35 5.59 14.34
C SER A 152 2.53 5.44 15.29
N TRP A 153 3.70 5.04 14.80
CA TRP A 153 4.88 4.90 15.63
C TRP A 153 5.55 6.27 15.91
N TYR A 154 5.51 7.22 14.97
CA TYR A 154 5.95 8.60 15.19
C TYR A 154 5.08 9.30 16.24
N ALA A 155 3.75 9.13 16.13
CA ALA A 155 2.77 9.73 17.03
C ALA A 155 2.61 8.99 18.37
N THR A 156 3.51 8.05 18.69
CA THR A 156 3.50 7.28 19.95
C THR A 156 2.16 6.59 20.26
N GLN A 157 1.44 6.10 19.23
CA GLN A 157 0.14 5.47 19.42
C GLN A 157 0.26 4.11 20.11
N GLY A 158 -0.42 3.99 21.24
CA GLY A 158 -0.51 2.74 22.00
C GLY A 158 -1.57 1.75 21.49
N GLY A 159 -1.68 0.60 22.20
CA GLY A 159 -2.70 -0.43 21.96
C GLY A 159 -2.48 -1.27 20.70
N MET A 160 -1.31 -1.24 20.09
CA MET A 160 -0.97 -2.04 18.90
C MET A 160 0.55 -2.19 18.66
N PRO A 161 1.35 -2.57 19.67
CA PRO A 161 2.81 -2.60 19.54
C PRO A 161 3.32 -3.47 18.39
N GLY A 162 2.66 -4.61 18.10
CA GLY A 162 3.03 -5.44 16.94
C GLY A 162 2.87 -4.73 15.59
N TYR A 163 1.86 -3.86 15.45
CA TYR A 163 1.67 -3.04 14.27
C TYR A 163 2.69 -1.90 14.18
N THR A 164 2.85 -1.11 15.26
CA THR A 164 3.77 0.03 15.27
C THR A 164 5.22 -0.41 15.05
N SER A 165 5.64 -1.53 15.66
CA SER A 165 6.96 -2.13 15.40
C SER A 165 7.15 -2.53 13.95
N SER A 166 6.13 -3.16 13.33
CA SER A 166 6.17 -3.53 11.91
C SER A 166 6.29 -2.30 11.01
N LYS A 167 5.53 -1.24 11.30
CA LYS A 167 5.53 -0.02 10.48
C LYS A 167 6.82 0.78 10.61
N ALA A 168 7.45 0.81 11.77
CA ALA A 168 8.80 1.35 11.96
C ALA A 168 9.85 0.52 11.18
N ALA A 169 9.77 -0.81 11.24
CA ALA A 169 10.69 -1.70 10.54
C ALA A 169 10.61 -1.58 9.00
N ILE A 170 9.43 -1.25 8.44
CA ILE A 170 9.25 -1.01 6.99
C ILE A 170 10.18 0.09 6.50
N GLU A 171 10.42 1.15 7.26
CA GLU A 171 11.30 2.25 6.84
C GLU A 171 12.76 1.80 6.74
N GLY A 172 13.24 1.04 7.73
CA GLY A 172 14.57 0.44 7.67
C GLY A 172 14.73 -0.54 6.50
N MET A 173 13.74 -1.41 6.31
CA MET A 173 13.71 -2.36 5.19
C MET A 173 13.69 -1.63 3.83
N THR A 174 12.92 -0.57 3.69
CA THR A 174 12.85 0.26 2.47
C THR A 174 14.24 0.81 2.10
N ARG A 175 14.98 1.33 3.07
CA ARG A 175 16.34 1.88 2.84
C ARG A 175 17.34 0.78 2.45
N GLY A 176 17.27 -0.40 3.07
CA GLY A 176 18.09 -1.56 2.70
C GLY A 176 17.81 -2.01 1.26
N LEU A 177 16.55 -2.27 0.94
CA LEU A 177 16.13 -2.69 -0.41
C LEU A 177 16.45 -1.64 -1.48
N ALA A 178 16.31 -0.35 -1.17
CA ALA A 178 16.69 0.72 -2.10
C ALA A 178 18.19 0.70 -2.43
N ARG A 179 19.04 0.35 -1.46
CA ARG A 179 20.49 0.19 -1.69
C ARG A 179 20.78 -1.04 -2.54
N ASP A 180 20.15 -2.16 -2.25
CA ASP A 180 20.40 -3.44 -2.92
C ASP A 180 19.90 -3.44 -4.37
N MET A 181 18.75 -2.79 -4.65
CA MET A 181 18.08 -2.82 -5.94
C MET A 181 18.38 -1.60 -6.83
N GLY A 182 19.00 -0.56 -6.26
CA GLY A 182 19.24 0.72 -6.96
C GLY A 182 20.14 0.60 -8.19
N GLY A 183 21.06 -0.38 -8.21
CA GLY A 183 21.90 -0.67 -9.37
C GLY A 183 21.11 -1.10 -10.63
N ASP A 184 19.91 -1.63 -10.44
CA ASP A 184 18.98 -2.04 -11.50
C ASP A 184 17.88 -0.98 -11.77
N ASN A 185 18.08 0.27 -11.37
CA ASN A 185 17.11 1.37 -11.51
C ASN A 185 15.77 1.11 -10.81
N ILE A 186 15.75 0.28 -9.77
CA ILE A 186 14.56 0.01 -8.97
C ILE A 186 14.54 0.96 -7.78
N ARG A 187 13.49 1.76 -7.69
CA ARG A 187 13.27 2.70 -6.60
C ARG A 187 12.42 2.05 -5.51
N VAL A 188 12.79 2.25 -4.25
CA VAL A 188 12.02 1.74 -3.12
C VAL A 188 11.79 2.88 -2.13
N ASN A 189 10.53 3.20 -1.86
CA ASN A 189 10.14 4.30 -0.98
C ASN A 189 9.07 3.85 0.02
N THR A 190 8.98 4.55 1.15
CA THR A 190 7.89 4.41 2.10
C THR A 190 6.90 5.56 1.90
N LEU A 191 5.62 5.25 1.76
CA LEU A 191 4.53 6.21 1.86
C LEU A 191 3.91 6.07 3.25
N VAL A 192 3.89 7.15 4.02
CA VAL A 192 3.47 7.20 5.42
C VAL A 192 2.13 7.92 5.53
N PRO A 193 1.00 7.19 5.59
CA PRO A 193 -0.30 7.80 5.80
C PRO A 193 -0.47 8.33 7.22
N GLY A 194 -1.17 9.45 7.34
CA GLY A 194 -1.74 9.93 8.58
C GLY A 194 -2.99 9.14 8.99
N TRP A 195 -3.92 9.82 9.69
CA TRP A 195 -5.21 9.23 10.03
C TRP A 195 -6.17 9.35 8.83
N VAL A 196 -6.20 8.33 8.00
CA VAL A 196 -6.99 8.31 6.76
C VAL A 196 -8.43 7.91 7.03
N MET A 197 -9.38 8.70 6.55
CA MET A 197 -10.83 8.50 6.74
C MET A 197 -11.38 7.42 5.81
N THR A 198 -10.98 6.18 6.08
CA THR A 198 -11.61 4.99 5.47
C THR A 198 -12.91 4.64 6.20
N ASP A 199 -13.83 3.89 5.57
CA ASP A 199 -15.09 3.45 6.18
C ASP A 199 -14.87 2.79 7.54
N ARG A 200 -13.81 1.97 7.66
CA ARG A 200 -13.42 1.32 8.92
C ARG A 200 -13.04 2.34 9.99
N GLN A 201 -12.24 3.36 9.64
CA GLN A 201 -11.81 4.40 10.58
C GLN A 201 -12.98 5.29 10.98
N VAL A 202 -13.86 5.65 10.05
CA VAL A 202 -15.11 6.38 10.34
C VAL A 202 -15.97 5.59 11.32
N ALA A 203 -16.16 4.29 11.10
CA ALA A 203 -16.93 3.43 12.01
C ALA A 203 -16.30 3.29 13.41
N MET A 204 -14.98 3.40 13.53
CA MET A 204 -14.29 3.45 14.83
C MET A 204 -14.49 4.78 15.54
N LEU A 205 -14.42 5.89 14.82
CA LEU A 205 -14.57 7.26 15.38
C LEU A 205 -15.99 7.53 15.89
N THR A 206 -17.02 6.92 15.30
CA THR A 206 -18.41 7.04 15.80
C THR A 206 -18.60 6.41 17.17
N LYS A 207 -17.72 5.49 17.56
CA LYS A 207 -17.73 4.81 18.87
C LYS A 207 -16.85 5.51 19.92
N ASP A 208 -15.87 6.30 19.48
CA ASP A 208 -14.91 6.97 20.35
C ASP A 208 -14.94 8.49 20.08
N LYS A 209 -15.05 9.31 21.13
CA LYS A 209 -15.06 10.79 21.03
C LYS A 209 -13.73 11.39 20.56
N SER A 210 -12.75 10.54 20.17
CA SER A 210 -11.40 10.95 19.75
C SER A 210 -11.33 11.67 18.40
N ALA A 211 -12.42 11.71 17.62
CA ALA A 211 -12.45 12.36 16.31
C ALA A 211 -12.06 13.86 16.34
N LYS A 212 -12.41 14.59 17.43
CA LYS A 212 -12.03 15.99 17.57
C LYS A 212 -10.51 16.19 17.66
N ASN A 213 -9.80 15.26 18.28
CA ASN A 213 -8.35 15.37 18.49
C ASN A 213 -7.54 15.18 17.20
N ILE A 214 -8.10 14.55 16.16
CA ILE A 214 -7.38 14.31 14.91
C ILE A 214 -7.05 15.63 14.22
N LEU A 215 -8.07 16.47 13.98
CA LEU A 215 -7.87 17.76 13.33
C LEU A 215 -7.09 18.77 14.20
N GLU A 216 -7.17 18.64 15.51
CA GLU A 216 -6.40 19.49 16.43
C GLU A 216 -4.89 19.26 16.28
N ASN A 217 -4.48 18.00 16.09
CA ASN A 217 -3.07 17.64 15.92
C ASN A 217 -2.50 17.96 14.53
N GLN A 218 -3.35 18.16 13.52
CA GLN A 218 -2.90 18.49 12.17
C GLN A 218 -2.65 19.99 11.99
N CYS A 219 -1.65 20.37 11.18
CA CYS A 219 -1.48 21.75 10.72
C CYS A 219 -2.64 22.14 9.80
N LEU A 220 -2.97 21.29 8.83
CA LEU A 220 -4.13 21.45 7.95
C LEU A 220 -5.39 20.92 8.62
N LYS A 221 -6.42 21.78 8.80
CA LYS A 221 -7.67 21.40 9.45
C LYS A 221 -8.65 20.72 8.49
N LYS A 222 -8.14 19.71 7.77
CA LYS A 222 -8.88 18.87 6.81
C LYS A 222 -8.57 17.40 7.06
N SER A 223 -9.58 16.56 6.95
CA SER A 223 -9.38 15.11 7.04
C SER A 223 -8.52 14.61 5.90
N VAL A 224 -7.58 13.71 6.21
CA VAL A 224 -6.82 12.99 5.19
C VAL A 224 -7.73 11.90 4.61
N MET A 225 -7.91 11.91 3.31
CA MET A 225 -8.76 10.97 2.58
C MET A 225 -7.90 9.92 1.84
N PRO A 226 -8.47 8.75 1.46
CA PRO A 226 -7.75 7.75 0.66
C PRO A 226 -7.14 8.33 -0.63
N GLU A 227 -7.82 9.32 -1.24
CA GLU A 227 -7.37 10.03 -2.44
C GLU A 227 -6.05 10.77 -2.25
N ASP A 228 -5.82 11.34 -1.07
CA ASP A 228 -4.57 12.05 -0.76
C ASP A 228 -3.39 11.09 -0.75
N ILE A 229 -3.61 9.87 -0.26
CA ILE A 229 -2.60 8.81 -0.25
C ILE A 229 -2.35 8.29 -1.68
N SER A 230 -3.42 8.08 -2.45
CA SER A 230 -3.30 7.63 -3.83
C SER A 230 -2.59 8.65 -4.72
N ALA A 231 -2.82 9.95 -4.52
CA ALA A 231 -2.13 11.01 -5.25
C ALA A 231 -0.60 10.92 -5.10
N MET A 232 -0.13 10.71 -3.86
CA MET A 232 1.31 10.54 -3.60
C MET A 232 1.82 9.20 -4.15
N ALA A 233 1.04 8.12 -4.06
CA ALA A 233 1.42 6.83 -4.61
C ALA A 233 1.59 6.89 -6.14
N LEU A 234 0.71 7.59 -6.87
CA LEU A 234 0.82 7.82 -8.31
C LEU A 234 2.11 8.58 -8.66
N PHE A 235 2.43 9.65 -7.92
CA PHE A 235 3.70 10.36 -8.10
C PHE A 235 4.90 9.43 -7.90
N LEU A 236 4.93 8.66 -6.80
CA LEU A 236 6.03 7.75 -6.49
C LEU A 236 6.17 6.60 -7.50
N ALA A 237 5.08 6.21 -8.16
CA ALA A 237 5.08 5.19 -9.21
C ALA A 237 5.53 5.75 -10.57
N SER A 238 5.33 7.04 -10.81
CA SER A 238 5.60 7.70 -12.10
C SER A 238 7.09 8.01 -12.32
N ASP A 239 7.43 8.35 -13.56
CA ASP A 239 8.77 8.77 -13.93
C ASP A 239 9.14 10.16 -13.35
N ASP A 240 8.17 10.96 -12.89
CA ASP A 240 8.40 12.26 -12.25
C ASP A 240 9.15 12.12 -10.92
N SER A 241 9.09 10.93 -10.30
CA SER A 241 9.84 10.58 -9.07
C SER A 241 11.13 9.77 -9.34
N ARG A 242 11.68 9.81 -10.56
CA ARG A 242 12.83 8.99 -11.00
C ARG A 242 14.08 9.06 -10.12
N LEU A 243 14.26 10.11 -9.35
CA LEU A 243 15.37 10.26 -8.39
C LEU A 243 14.92 10.18 -6.92
N CYS A 244 13.66 9.80 -6.66
CA CYS A 244 13.16 9.58 -5.32
C CYS A 244 13.31 8.09 -4.96
N THR A 245 14.26 7.76 -4.07
CA THR A 245 14.45 6.41 -3.54
C THR A 245 14.99 6.47 -2.12
N ALA A 246 14.76 5.44 -1.32
CA ALA A 246 15.18 5.34 0.09
C ALA A 246 14.57 6.45 1.00
N GLN A 247 13.45 7.06 0.60
CA GLN A 247 12.81 8.16 1.32
C GLN A 247 11.47 7.73 1.94
N HIS A 248 11.03 8.51 2.94
CA HIS A 248 9.66 8.44 3.43
C HIS A 248 8.90 9.70 3.03
N PHE A 249 7.71 9.50 2.51
CA PHE A 249 6.80 10.55 2.06
C PHE A 249 5.58 10.55 2.96
N ILE A 250 5.46 11.56 3.81
CA ILE A 250 4.40 11.66 4.81
C ILE A 250 3.21 12.41 4.22
N VAL A 251 2.01 11.86 4.40
CA VAL A 251 0.73 12.47 3.98
C VAL A 251 -0.23 12.38 5.16
N ASP A 252 -0.18 13.36 6.06
CA ASP A 252 -0.87 13.35 7.34
C ASP A 252 -1.49 14.71 7.74
N GLY A 253 -1.45 15.68 6.85
CA GLY A 253 -1.91 17.04 7.13
C GLY A 253 -0.99 17.83 8.06
N GLY A 254 0.24 17.35 8.31
CA GLY A 254 1.20 17.98 9.22
C GLY A 254 0.92 17.63 10.68
N TRP A 255 0.77 16.35 10.99
CA TRP A 255 0.63 15.84 12.36
C TRP A 255 1.99 15.51 12.98
N ILE A 256 2.93 14.92 12.21
CA ILE A 256 4.28 14.54 12.67
C ILE A 256 5.35 15.26 11.87
#